data_bffca66c8fe6a0adf52c35ece7eb00a5
#
_entry.id   bffca66c8fe6a0adf52c35ece7eb00a5
#
_cell.length_a   1.000
_cell.length_b   1.000
_cell.length_c   1.000
_cell.angle_alpha   90.00
_cell.angle_beta   90.00
_cell.angle_gamma   90.00
#
_symmetry.space_group_name_H-M   'P 1'
#
loop_
_entity.id
_entity.type
_entity.pdbx_description
1 polymer ?
#
loop_
_entity_poly.entity_id
_entity_poly.type
_entity_poly.pdbx_seq_one_letter_code
_entity_poly.pdbx_strand_id
1 'polypeptide(L)'
;VQNQQNQTSQNMQTYQVPPNLNHGGHELFDVHEVLSGSINTLNTYMLMREFVKDPELRDILDRQYQFIQDEYNLTCECFKTGQHPSKRTQPYMMKQNNDFIYGMTPTSPKKPMQSTSEISDQFISGTMLTCCKSGASARTMAATESTNPVVRRVLAASIQNCIEMAYEISLYQNKHKYYQVPQLAQEDMQQILNSYAPAQTSPMQNNMTH
;
A
#
# COMPACT_ATOMS: atom_id res chain seq x y z
N VAL A 1 21.10 -29.66 11.95
CA VAL A 1 20.62 -29.09 10.71
C VAL A 1 19.15 -28.62 10.85
N GLN A 2 18.26 -29.44 11.44
CA GLN A 2 16.87 -29.08 11.72
C GLN A 2 16.72 -27.90 12.71
N ASN A 3 17.58 -27.76 13.69
CA ASN A 3 17.53 -26.63 14.63
C ASN A 3 17.94 -25.28 14.01
N GLN A 4 18.85 -25.28 13.04
CA GLN A 4 19.23 -24.05 12.34
C GLN A 4 18.15 -23.57 11.36
N GLN A 5 17.47 -24.49 10.69
CA GLN A 5 16.34 -24.14 9.80
C GLN A 5 15.15 -23.58 10.59
N ASN A 6 14.86 -24.13 11.77
CA ASN A 6 13.81 -23.59 12.64
C ASN A 6 14.15 -22.20 13.20
N GLN A 7 15.43 -21.93 13.52
CA GLN A 7 15.87 -20.61 13.96
C GLN A 7 15.79 -19.57 12.82
N THR A 8 16.14 -19.95 11.60
CA THR A 8 16.07 -19.05 10.44
C THR A 8 14.62 -18.70 10.09
N SER A 9 13.71 -19.68 10.15
CA SER A 9 12.27 -19.43 9.93
C SER A 9 11.67 -18.58 11.06
N GLN A 10 12.11 -18.78 12.31
CA GLN A 10 11.69 -17.95 13.45
C GLN A 10 12.21 -16.52 13.33
N ASN A 11 13.45 -16.32 12.84
CA ASN A 11 14.01 -15.00 12.60
C ASN A 11 13.30 -14.23 11.49
N MET A 12 12.82 -14.92 10.46
CA MET A 12 12.03 -14.32 9.40
C MET A 12 10.62 -13.90 9.88
N GLN A 13 10.04 -14.65 10.82
CA GLN A 13 8.73 -14.34 11.42
C GLN A 13 8.84 -13.52 12.71
N THR A 14 10.04 -13.33 13.22
CA THR A 14 10.43 -12.52 14.40
C THR A 14 9.50 -12.58 15.58
N TYR A 15 9.52 -13.65 16.27
CA TYR A 15 8.89 -13.74 17.60
C TYR A 15 9.81 -13.22 18.72
N GLN A 16 11.09 -13.00 18.41
CA GLN A 16 12.03 -12.41 19.38
C GLN A 16 12.11 -10.90 19.17
N VAL A 17 11.78 -10.19 20.21
CA VAL A 17 11.86 -8.73 20.28
C VAL A 17 13.11 -8.37 21.09
N PRO A 18 13.87 -7.36 20.69
CA PRO A 18 15.02 -6.92 21.47
C PRO A 18 14.64 -6.65 22.93
N PRO A 19 15.47 -7.04 23.91
CA PRO A 19 15.17 -6.86 25.33
C PRO A 19 15.09 -5.38 25.73
N ASN A 20 15.78 -4.52 24.99
CA ASN A 20 15.76 -3.08 25.19
C ASN A 20 15.05 -2.41 24.02
N LEU A 21 14.13 -1.52 24.34
CA LEU A 21 13.45 -0.67 23.36
C LEU A 21 14.46 0.37 22.88
N ASN A 22 15.05 0.12 21.73
CA ASN A 22 15.99 1.04 21.11
C ASN A 22 15.63 1.16 19.63
N HIS A 23 15.36 2.40 19.18
CA HIS A 23 15.04 2.73 17.79
C HIS A 23 16.24 3.35 17.12
N GLY A 24 16.52 2.97 15.87
CA GLY A 24 17.47 3.68 15.03
C GLY A 24 16.97 5.10 14.68
N GLY A 25 17.91 6.01 14.41
CA GLY A 25 17.54 7.39 14.06
C GLY A 25 16.63 7.48 12.83
N HIS A 26 16.94 6.75 11.76
CA HIS A 26 16.10 6.67 10.56
C HIS A 26 14.71 6.11 10.87
N GLU A 27 14.64 5.03 11.65
CA GLU A 27 13.35 4.47 12.07
C GLU A 27 12.47 5.51 12.76
N LEU A 28 13.03 6.30 13.70
CA LEU A 28 12.28 7.32 14.42
C LEU A 28 11.70 8.37 13.49
N PHE A 29 12.50 8.89 12.57
CA PHE A 29 12.06 9.94 11.64
C PHE A 29 11.10 9.40 10.58
N ASP A 30 11.39 8.25 9.99
CA ASP A 30 10.57 7.69 8.93
C ASP A 30 9.21 7.20 9.44
N VAL A 31 9.16 6.59 10.64
CA VAL A 31 7.88 6.20 11.26
C VAL A 31 7.09 7.43 11.70
N HIS A 32 7.75 8.49 12.16
CA HIS A 32 7.11 9.77 12.43
C HIS A 32 6.39 10.31 11.18
N GLU A 33 7.05 10.29 10.01
CA GLU A 33 6.45 10.72 8.75
C GLU A 33 5.27 9.80 8.33
N VAL A 34 5.38 8.49 8.53
CA VAL A 34 4.28 7.56 8.28
C VAL A 34 3.06 7.85 9.14
N LEU A 35 3.26 8.09 10.43
CA LEU A 35 2.17 8.40 11.36
C LEU A 35 1.54 9.76 11.05
N SER A 36 2.35 10.77 10.80
CA SER A 36 1.91 12.11 10.40
C SER A 36 1.10 12.06 9.09
N GLY A 37 1.60 11.34 8.10
CA GLY A 37 0.90 11.12 6.82
C GLY A 37 -0.40 10.35 6.98
N SER A 38 -0.47 9.39 7.91
CA SER A 38 -1.70 8.66 8.21
C SER A 38 -2.77 9.56 8.84
N ILE A 39 -2.38 10.45 9.76
CA ILE A 39 -3.29 11.47 10.33
C ILE A 39 -3.81 12.38 9.22
N ASN A 40 -2.93 12.87 8.34
CA ASN A 40 -3.34 13.73 7.23
C ASN A 40 -4.31 13.00 6.28
N THR A 41 -4.08 11.73 6.00
CA THR A 41 -4.99 10.90 5.20
C THR A 41 -6.36 10.77 5.86
N LEU A 42 -6.41 10.44 7.15
CA LEU A 42 -7.67 10.31 7.90
C LEU A 42 -8.44 11.63 7.94
N ASN A 43 -7.76 12.75 8.20
CA ASN A 43 -8.37 14.08 8.20
C ASN A 43 -8.90 14.46 6.81
N THR A 44 -8.17 14.10 5.76
CA THR A 44 -8.57 14.33 4.37
C THR A 44 -9.81 13.52 4.01
N TYR A 45 -9.86 12.24 4.37
CA TYR A 45 -11.02 11.39 4.14
C TYR A 45 -12.26 11.92 4.88
N MET A 46 -12.10 12.30 6.15
CA MET A 46 -13.18 12.87 6.95
C MET A 46 -13.73 14.15 6.32
N LEU A 47 -12.84 15.07 5.92
CA LEU A 47 -13.24 16.32 5.28
C LEU A 47 -13.96 16.08 3.96
N MET A 48 -13.46 15.16 3.12
CA MET A 48 -14.02 14.91 1.79
C MET A 48 -15.32 14.13 1.83
N ARG A 49 -15.56 13.35 2.87
CA ARG A 49 -16.74 12.51 3.03
C ARG A 49 -18.05 13.28 2.82
N GLU A 50 -18.10 14.52 3.27
CA GLU A 50 -19.29 15.37 3.16
C GLU A 50 -19.64 15.76 1.70
N PHE A 51 -18.64 15.70 0.83
CA PHE A 51 -18.79 16.08 -0.58
C PHE A 51 -19.01 14.89 -1.52
N VAL A 52 -18.88 13.65 -1.02
CA VAL A 52 -19.09 12.45 -1.83
C VAL A 52 -20.57 12.31 -2.20
N LYS A 53 -20.83 12.19 -3.50
CA LYS A 53 -22.18 12.03 -4.05
C LYS A 53 -22.50 10.59 -4.40
N ASP A 54 -21.51 9.85 -4.91
CA ASP A 54 -21.66 8.47 -5.31
C ASP A 54 -21.65 7.54 -4.08
N PRO A 55 -22.70 6.73 -3.86
CA PRO A 55 -22.77 5.81 -2.73
C PRO A 55 -21.69 4.70 -2.77
N GLU A 56 -21.22 4.30 -3.96
CA GLU A 56 -20.11 3.34 -4.08
C GLU A 56 -18.81 3.95 -3.55
N LEU A 57 -18.49 5.17 -3.95
CA LEU A 57 -17.31 5.87 -3.46
C LEU A 57 -17.40 6.13 -1.94
N ARG A 58 -18.59 6.42 -1.44
CA ARG A 58 -18.80 6.61 0.00
C ARG A 58 -18.55 5.32 0.78
N ASP A 59 -19.00 4.17 0.31
CA ASP A 59 -18.71 2.87 0.93
C ASP A 59 -17.21 2.58 0.92
N ILE A 60 -16.52 2.83 -0.19
CA ILE A 60 -15.05 2.67 -0.28
C ILE A 60 -14.36 3.58 0.73
N LEU A 61 -14.72 4.86 0.76
CA LEU A 61 -14.12 5.85 1.67
C LEU A 61 -14.32 5.44 3.13
N ASP A 62 -15.53 5.08 3.53
CA ASP A 62 -15.86 4.74 4.92
C ASP A 62 -15.11 3.48 5.38
N ARG A 63 -15.02 2.45 4.52
CA ARG A 63 -14.26 1.22 4.81
C ARG A 63 -12.76 1.48 4.91
N GLN A 64 -12.20 2.23 3.97
CA GLN A 64 -10.78 2.57 3.97
C GLN A 64 -10.42 3.47 5.15
N TYR A 65 -11.27 4.45 5.48
CA TYR A 65 -11.08 5.29 6.66
C TYR A 65 -10.94 4.45 7.94
N GLN A 66 -11.89 3.55 8.17
CA GLN A 66 -11.88 2.68 9.35
C GLN A 66 -10.63 1.78 9.36
N PHE A 67 -10.28 1.23 8.21
CA PHE A 67 -9.12 0.36 8.08
C PHE A 67 -7.79 1.11 8.33
N ILE A 68 -7.63 2.29 7.76
CA ILE A 68 -6.44 3.14 7.96
C ILE A 68 -6.33 3.56 9.44
N GLN A 69 -7.45 3.85 10.10
CA GLN A 69 -7.47 4.18 11.52
C GLN A 69 -6.98 3.00 12.39
N ASP A 70 -7.41 1.79 12.08
CA ASP A 70 -6.96 0.58 12.78
C ASP A 70 -5.46 0.35 12.57
N GLU A 71 -4.95 0.50 11.34
CA GLU A 71 -3.52 0.38 11.03
C GLU A 71 -2.68 1.46 11.71
N TYR A 72 -3.18 2.70 11.73
CA TYR A 72 -2.55 3.80 12.47
C TYR A 72 -2.38 3.44 13.95
N ASN A 73 -3.44 2.95 14.59
CA ASN A 73 -3.40 2.55 15.99
C ASN A 73 -2.39 1.42 16.25
N LEU A 74 -2.34 0.40 15.38
CA LEU A 74 -1.37 -0.69 15.46
C LEU A 74 0.08 -0.17 15.32
N THR A 75 0.29 0.74 14.39
CA THR A 75 1.60 1.35 14.16
C THR A 75 2.03 2.18 15.37
N CYS A 76 1.14 2.98 15.95
CA CYS A 76 1.39 3.73 17.18
C CYS A 76 1.77 2.80 18.34
N GLU A 77 1.02 1.71 18.52
CA GLU A 77 1.25 0.76 19.61
C GLU A 77 2.62 0.10 19.50
N CYS A 78 2.95 -0.50 18.34
CA CYS A 78 4.23 -1.18 18.16
C CYS A 78 5.41 -0.20 18.16
N PHE A 79 5.25 1.00 17.61
CA PHE A 79 6.29 2.03 17.61
C PHE A 79 6.57 2.53 19.03
N LYS A 80 5.53 2.79 19.81
CA LYS A 80 5.68 3.25 21.20
C LYS A 80 6.27 2.21 22.12
N THR A 81 5.88 0.93 21.95
CA THR A 81 6.25 -0.14 22.87
C THR A 81 7.45 -0.97 22.39
N GLY A 82 7.74 -0.96 21.08
CA GLY A 82 8.68 -1.87 20.43
C GLY A 82 8.28 -3.33 20.49
N GLN A 83 7.07 -3.64 20.96
CA GLN A 83 6.53 -4.98 21.17
C GLN A 83 5.43 -5.29 20.16
N HIS A 84 5.02 -6.56 20.13
CA HIS A 84 3.88 -6.97 19.31
C HIS A 84 2.63 -6.18 19.70
N PRO A 85 1.92 -5.61 18.73
CA PRO A 85 0.68 -4.93 19.01
C PRO A 85 -0.39 -5.91 19.50
N SER A 86 -1.41 -5.39 20.17
CA SER A 86 -2.55 -6.15 20.74
C SER A 86 -3.31 -6.95 19.68
N LYS A 87 -3.27 -6.48 18.43
CA LYS A 87 -3.89 -7.15 17.28
C LYS A 87 -2.85 -7.33 16.16
N ARG A 88 -3.03 -8.35 15.33
CA ARG A 88 -2.23 -8.52 14.12
C ARG A 88 -2.74 -7.62 13.01
N THR A 89 -1.84 -7.16 12.14
CA THR A 89 -2.20 -6.53 10.88
C THR A 89 -3.09 -7.47 10.08
N GLN A 90 -4.25 -6.98 9.65
CA GLN A 90 -5.18 -7.74 8.81
C GLN A 90 -4.98 -7.35 7.34
N PRO A 91 -5.23 -8.26 6.39
CA PRO A 91 -5.26 -7.89 4.98
C PRO A 91 -6.50 -7.03 4.70
N TYR A 92 -6.31 -5.98 3.90
CA TYR A 92 -7.43 -5.22 3.38
C TYR A 92 -8.16 -6.06 2.32
N MET A 93 -9.47 -6.15 2.44
CA MET A 93 -10.32 -6.90 1.51
C MET A 93 -11.23 -5.93 0.75
N MET A 94 -10.91 -5.70 -0.53
CA MET A 94 -11.78 -4.92 -1.41
C MET A 94 -13.07 -5.67 -1.74
N LYS A 95 -14.12 -4.95 -2.13
CA LYS A 95 -15.41 -5.52 -2.53
C LYS A 95 -15.59 -5.59 -4.05
N GLN A 96 -14.83 -4.80 -4.81
CA GLN A 96 -14.95 -4.72 -6.25
C GLN A 96 -14.37 -5.95 -6.95
N ASN A 97 -14.94 -6.28 -8.12
CA ASN A 97 -14.34 -7.27 -9.01
C ASN A 97 -13.09 -6.69 -9.69
N ASN A 98 -12.15 -7.58 -10.09
CA ASN A 98 -10.89 -7.21 -10.75
C ASN A 98 -11.09 -6.89 -12.24
N ASP A 99 -12.06 -6.05 -12.60
CA ASP A 99 -12.47 -5.80 -13.97
C ASP A 99 -12.00 -4.43 -14.44
N PHE A 100 -10.77 -4.34 -14.94
CA PHE A 100 -10.32 -3.15 -15.65
C PHE A 100 -10.89 -3.08 -17.06
N ILE A 101 -11.37 -1.89 -17.43
CA ILE A 101 -11.82 -1.55 -18.78
C ILE A 101 -10.65 -0.93 -19.52
N TYR A 102 -10.26 -1.54 -20.62
CA TYR A 102 -9.21 -1.05 -21.51
C TYR A 102 -9.78 -0.25 -22.66
N GLY A 103 -8.97 0.65 -23.20
CA GLY A 103 -9.35 1.56 -24.28
C GLY A 103 -9.67 2.96 -23.76
N MET A 104 -9.54 3.93 -24.65
CA MET A 104 -9.77 5.33 -24.33
C MET A 104 -10.98 5.88 -25.08
N THR A 105 -11.80 6.61 -24.35
CA THR A 105 -12.87 7.42 -24.95
C THR A 105 -12.56 8.91 -24.76
N PRO A 106 -12.89 9.77 -25.71
CA PRO A 106 -12.67 11.20 -25.57
C PRO A 106 -13.35 11.75 -24.30
N THR A 107 -12.61 12.56 -23.55
CA THR A 107 -13.10 13.30 -22.39
C THR A 107 -12.65 14.74 -22.47
N SER A 108 -13.32 15.63 -21.76
CA SER A 108 -12.87 17.01 -21.64
C SER A 108 -11.50 17.07 -20.98
N PRO A 109 -10.61 18.01 -21.38
CA PRO A 109 -9.33 18.21 -20.72
C PRO A 109 -9.50 18.46 -19.22
N LYS A 110 -8.66 17.82 -18.42
CA LYS A 110 -8.62 18.03 -16.98
C LYS A 110 -7.99 19.38 -16.67
N LYS A 111 -8.58 20.11 -15.74
CA LYS A 111 -8.06 21.40 -15.27
C LYS A 111 -8.15 21.50 -13.75
N PRO A 112 -7.32 22.33 -13.10
CA PRO A 112 -7.46 22.63 -11.68
C PRO A 112 -8.83 23.24 -11.36
N MET A 113 -9.36 22.92 -10.18
CA MET A 113 -10.56 23.57 -9.66
C MET A 113 -10.30 25.05 -9.37
N GLN A 114 -11.30 25.88 -9.57
CA GLN A 114 -11.26 27.30 -9.27
C GLN A 114 -12.05 27.67 -8.01
N SER A 115 -12.91 26.75 -7.55
CA SER A 115 -13.68 26.94 -6.31
C SER A 115 -14.02 25.59 -5.66
N THR A 116 -14.38 25.62 -4.39
CA THR A 116 -14.81 24.43 -3.63
C THR A 116 -16.13 23.84 -4.14
N SER A 117 -16.93 24.62 -4.87
CA SER A 117 -18.17 24.12 -5.49
C SER A 117 -17.91 23.11 -6.62
N GLU A 118 -16.67 23.02 -7.12
CA GLU A 118 -16.25 22.06 -8.14
C GLU A 118 -15.76 20.73 -7.57
N ILE A 119 -15.80 20.54 -6.24
CA ILE A 119 -15.46 19.28 -5.61
C ILE A 119 -16.36 18.17 -6.14
N SER A 120 -15.77 17.11 -6.65
CA SER A 120 -16.45 16.01 -7.31
C SER A 120 -15.90 14.66 -6.90
N ASP A 121 -16.64 13.58 -7.15
CA ASP A 121 -16.20 12.22 -6.88
C ASP A 121 -14.92 11.87 -7.65
N GLN A 122 -14.68 12.45 -8.82
CA GLN A 122 -13.42 12.35 -9.54
C GLN A 122 -12.25 12.92 -8.75
N PHE A 123 -12.40 14.11 -8.20
CA PHE A 123 -11.37 14.75 -7.39
C PHE A 123 -11.14 13.99 -6.08
N ILE A 124 -12.22 13.59 -5.40
CA ILE A 124 -12.16 12.86 -4.12
C ILE A 124 -11.44 11.53 -4.30
N SER A 125 -11.89 10.70 -5.27
CA SER A 125 -11.26 9.42 -5.54
C SER A 125 -9.79 9.57 -6.00
N GLY A 126 -9.46 10.63 -6.75
CA GLY A 126 -8.08 10.96 -7.12
C GLY A 126 -7.20 11.29 -5.92
N THR A 127 -7.72 12.03 -4.96
CA THR A 127 -7.02 12.36 -3.72
C THR A 127 -6.85 11.12 -2.85
N MET A 128 -7.88 10.29 -2.68
CA MET A 128 -7.79 9.01 -1.97
C MET A 128 -6.71 8.11 -2.58
N LEU A 129 -6.68 7.99 -3.92
CA LEU A 129 -5.65 7.23 -4.63
C LEU A 129 -4.24 7.76 -4.36
N THR A 130 -4.07 9.09 -4.35
CA THR A 130 -2.79 9.72 -4.03
C THR A 130 -2.36 9.41 -2.60
N CYS A 131 -3.27 9.49 -1.63
CA CYS A 131 -3.01 9.14 -0.23
C CYS A 131 -2.53 7.69 -0.09
N CYS A 132 -3.20 6.73 -0.74
CA CYS A 132 -2.80 5.32 -0.70
C CYS A 132 -1.42 5.09 -1.32
N LYS A 133 -1.14 5.67 -2.49
CA LYS A 133 0.16 5.56 -3.18
C LYS A 133 1.30 6.18 -2.36
N SER A 134 1.09 7.37 -1.83
CA SER A 134 2.07 8.04 -0.95
C SER A 134 2.29 7.26 0.34
N GLY A 135 1.21 6.73 0.91
CA GLY A 135 1.25 5.88 2.09
C GLY A 135 2.07 4.60 1.88
N ALA A 136 1.92 3.93 0.72
CA ALA A 136 2.74 2.77 0.36
C ALA A 136 4.23 3.13 0.26
N SER A 137 4.55 4.26 -0.39
CA SER A 137 5.94 4.73 -0.55
C SER A 137 6.58 5.07 0.79
N ALA A 138 5.90 5.82 1.64
CA ALA A 138 6.40 6.20 2.96
C ALA A 138 6.64 4.96 3.86
N ARG A 139 5.69 4.01 3.85
CA ARG A 139 5.84 2.76 4.62
C ARG A 139 6.97 1.89 4.11
N THR A 140 7.21 1.87 2.79
CA THR A 140 8.34 1.14 2.20
C THR A 140 9.66 1.71 2.67
N MET A 141 9.81 3.03 2.64
CA MET A 141 11.00 3.72 3.17
C MET A 141 11.20 3.35 4.65
N ALA A 142 10.21 3.60 5.48
CA ALA A 142 10.28 3.34 6.91
C ALA A 142 10.55 1.86 7.23
N ALA A 143 9.96 0.92 6.50
CA ALA A 143 10.16 -0.51 6.73
C ALA A 143 11.59 -0.96 6.42
N THR A 144 12.23 -0.37 5.40
CA THR A 144 13.63 -0.72 5.03
C THR A 144 14.66 -0.15 6.00
N GLU A 145 14.33 0.95 6.70
CA GLU A 145 15.19 1.59 7.68
C GLU A 145 14.90 1.17 9.14
N SER A 146 13.81 0.43 9.38
CA SER A 146 13.43 0.03 10.73
C SER A 146 14.37 -1.02 11.31
N THR A 147 14.93 -0.71 12.47
CA THR A 147 15.80 -1.59 13.25
C THR A 147 15.02 -2.53 14.18
N ASN A 148 13.85 -2.08 14.65
CA ASN A 148 12.96 -2.93 15.44
C ASN A 148 12.19 -3.91 14.52
N PRO A 149 12.31 -5.22 14.75
CA PRO A 149 11.72 -6.24 13.88
C PRO A 149 10.19 -6.25 13.87
N VAL A 150 9.55 -5.79 14.94
CA VAL A 150 8.08 -5.72 15.02
C VAL A 150 7.58 -4.54 14.22
N VAL A 151 8.16 -3.36 14.42
CA VAL A 151 7.83 -2.14 13.66
C VAL A 151 8.00 -2.38 12.17
N ARG A 152 9.15 -2.95 11.78
CA ARG A 152 9.43 -3.29 10.38
C ARG A 152 8.33 -4.14 9.75
N ARG A 153 7.83 -5.17 10.45
CA ARG A 153 6.79 -6.06 9.90
C ARG A 153 5.42 -5.44 9.86
N VAL A 154 5.06 -4.67 10.85
CA VAL A 154 3.79 -3.93 10.82
C VAL A 154 3.78 -2.99 9.62
N LEU A 155 4.85 -2.24 9.40
CA LEU A 155 4.98 -1.38 8.23
C LEU A 155 4.95 -2.18 6.92
N ALA A 156 5.71 -3.27 6.81
CA ALA A 156 5.76 -4.09 5.60
C ALA A 156 4.38 -4.71 5.26
N ALA A 157 3.64 -5.20 6.24
CA ALA A 157 2.29 -5.71 6.04
C ALA A 157 1.33 -4.60 5.57
N SER A 158 1.47 -3.40 6.11
CA SER A 158 0.65 -2.24 5.73
C SER A 158 0.92 -1.73 4.31
N ILE A 159 2.09 -2.00 3.73
CA ILE A 159 2.36 -1.67 2.31
C ILE A 159 1.39 -2.40 1.39
N GLN A 160 1.20 -3.70 1.58
CA GLN A 160 0.28 -4.49 0.77
C GLN A 160 -1.15 -3.95 0.87
N ASN A 161 -1.59 -3.56 2.07
CA ASN A 161 -2.89 -2.97 2.29
C ASN A 161 -3.07 -1.63 1.56
N CYS A 162 -2.04 -0.78 1.55
CA CYS A 162 -2.07 0.46 0.76
C CYS A 162 -2.21 0.17 -0.75
N ILE A 163 -1.55 -0.88 -1.26
CA ILE A 163 -1.63 -1.30 -2.66
C ILE A 163 -3.05 -1.77 -2.99
N GLU A 164 -3.65 -2.62 -2.16
CA GLU A 164 -5.01 -3.12 -2.35
C GLU A 164 -6.05 -1.98 -2.28
N MET A 165 -5.92 -1.06 -1.34
CA MET A 165 -6.78 0.13 -1.27
C MET A 165 -6.63 1.01 -2.51
N ALA A 166 -5.40 1.21 -2.99
CA ALA A 166 -5.14 1.97 -4.22
C ALA A 166 -5.75 1.27 -5.44
N TYR A 167 -5.67 -0.05 -5.51
CA TYR A 167 -6.23 -0.84 -6.59
C TYR A 167 -7.76 -0.75 -6.62
N GLU A 168 -8.44 -0.87 -5.48
CA GLU A 168 -9.89 -0.69 -5.37
C GLU A 168 -10.34 0.68 -5.89
N ILE A 169 -9.64 1.76 -5.49
CA ILE A 169 -9.93 3.11 -5.98
C ILE A 169 -9.67 3.22 -7.49
N SER A 170 -8.62 2.57 -7.98
CA SER A 170 -8.31 2.57 -9.42
C SER A 170 -9.40 1.90 -10.25
N LEU A 171 -9.99 0.81 -9.76
CA LEU A 171 -11.13 0.14 -10.39
C LEU A 171 -12.35 1.07 -10.43
N TYR A 172 -12.66 1.73 -9.32
CA TYR A 172 -13.72 2.74 -9.27
C TYR A 172 -13.49 3.85 -10.30
N GLN A 173 -12.30 4.44 -10.34
CA GLN A 173 -11.96 5.49 -11.28
C GLN A 173 -12.01 5.03 -12.74
N ASN A 174 -11.59 3.80 -13.00
CA ASN A 174 -11.62 3.22 -14.34
C ASN A 174 -13.06 3.03 -14.82
N LYS A 175 -13.93 2.46 -13.99
CA LYS A 175 -15.37 2.29 -14.26
C LYS A 175 -16.04 3.62 -14.61
N HIS A 176 -15.68 4.69 -13.90
CA HIS A 176 -16.23 6.04 -14.11
C HIS A 176 -15.48 6.87 -15.16
N LYS A 177 -14.50 6.27 -15.86
CA LYS A 177 -13.66 6.93 -16.88
C LYS A 177 -12.81 8.10 -16.34
N TYR A 178 -12.65 8.21 -15.02
CA TYR A 178 -11.77 9.18 -14.39
C TYR A 178 -10.30 8.81 -14.60
N TYR A 179 -10.03 7.50 -14.72
CA TYR A 179 -8.74 6.94 -15.04
C TYR A 179 -8.91 5.88 -16.14
N GLN A 180 -8.62 6.26 -17.38
CA GLN A 180 -8.72 5.36 -18.52
C GLN A 180 -7.35 4.70 -18.79
N VAL A 181 -7.38 3.42 -19.15
CA VAL A 181 -6.18 2.63 -19.43
C VAL A 181 -6.08 2.45 -20.95
N PRO A 182 -5.04 2.98 -21.62
CA PRO A 182 -4.82 2.76 -23.03
C PRO A 182 -4.66 1.27 -23.34
N GLN A 183 -5.22 0.85 -24.47
CA GLN A 183 -4.99 -0.49 -25.01
C GLN A 183 -3.95 -0.41 -26.10
N LEU A 184 -2.89 -1.18 -25.98
CA LEU A 184 -1.88 -1.33 -27.03
C LEU A 184 -2.42 -2.22 -28.16
N ALA A 185 -1.86 -2.08 -29.35
CA ALA A 185 -2.10 -3.02 -30.43
C ALA A 185 -1.70 -4.43 -29.97
N GLN A 186 -2.45 -5.43 -30.37
CA GLN A 186 -2.22 -6.81 -29.91
C GLN A 186 -0.83 -7.32 -30.31
N GLU A 187 -0.34 -6.93 -31.49
CA GLU A 187 0.98 -7.28 -31.99
C GLU A 187 2.11 -6.71 -31.13
N ASP A 188 2.03 -5.43 -30.78
CA ASP A 188 3.00 -4.77 -29.91
C ASP A 188 3.02 -5.40 -28.51
N MET A 189 1.85 -5.66 -27.98
CA MET A 189 1.69 -6.31 -26.67
C MET A 189 2.31 -7.72 -26.68
N GLN A 190 2.08 -8.50 -27.75
CA GLN A 190 2.63 -9.83 -27.89
C GLN A 190 4.16 -9.80 -28.04
N GLN A 191 4.71 -8.82 -28.75
CA GLN A 191 6.17 -8.64 -28.86
C GLN A 191 6.80 -8.35 -27.50
N ILE A 192 6.20 -7.46 -26.72
CA ILE A 192 6.69 -7.14 -25.36
C ILE A 192 6.65 -8.39 -24.47
N LEU A 193 5.53 -9.13 -24.46
CA LEU A 193 5.39 -10.35 -23.66
C LEU A 193 6.42 -11.42 -24.03
N ASN A 194 6.76 -11.55 -25.30
CA ASN A 194 7.73 -12.52 -25.81
C ASN A 194 9.18 -12.07 -25.70
N SER A 195 9.45 -10.83 -25.26
CA SER A 195 10.82 -10.32 -25.13
C SER A 195 11.54 -10.81 -23.86
N TYR A 196 10.86 -11.51 -22.99
CA TYR A 196 11.43 -12.06 -21.77
C TYR A 196 11.30 -13.58 -21.74
N ALA A 197 12.42 -14.26 -21.43
CA ALA A 197 12.46 -15.70 -21.24
C ALA A 197 12.88 -16.04 -19.80
N PRO A 198 12.42 -17.18 -19.26
CA PRO A 198 12.88 -17.65 -17.98
C PRO A 198 14.40 -17.86 -17.97
N ALA A 199 15.04 -17.55 -16.85
CA ALA A 199 16.43 -17.88 -16.66
C ALA A 199 16.61 -19.41 -16.65
N GLN A 200 17.63 -19.91 -17.39
CA GLN A 200 18.00 -21.31 -17.27
C GLN A 200 18.66 -21.52 -15.92
N THR A 201 18.18 -22.48 -15.15
CA THR A 201 18.83 -22.95 -13.93
C THR A 201 20.08 -23.74 -14.34
N SER A 202 21.22 -23.07 -14.42
CA SER A 202 22.50 -23.78 -14.42
C SER A 202 22.68 -24.38 -13.04
N PRO A 203 22.97 -25.68 -12.89
CA PRO A 203 23.41 -26.20 -11.61
C PRO A 203 24.72 -25.46 -11.28
N MET A 204 24.72 -24.67 -10.20
CA MET A 204 25.97 -24.23 -9.61
C MET A 204 26.74 -25.51 -9.25
N GLN A 205 27.77 -25.82 -10.04
CA GLN A 205 28.68 -26.90 -9.69
C GLN A 205 29.29 -26.54 -8.34
N ASN A 206 28.92 -27.30 -7.31
CA ASN A 206 29.62 -27.34 -6.05
C ASN A 206 31.03 -27.88 -6.31
N ASN A 207 31.92 -27.06 -6.83
CA ASN A 207 33.35 -27.31 -6.76
C ASN A 207 33.85 -26.87 -5.38
N MET A 208 33.40 -27.58 -4.34
CA MET A 208 34.18 -27.70 -3.12
C MET A 208 34.95 -29.03 -3.17
N THR A 209 36.04 -29.02 -3.88
CA THR A 209 37.11 -30.01 -3.68
C THR A 209 38.30 -29.23 -3.12
N HIS A 210 38.68 -29.64 -1.94
CA HIS A 210 39.85 -29.41 -1.10
C HIS A 210 39.74 -28.42 0.00
#